data_a0c6303f8e3707d01ad038b1a3b55b3c
#
_entry.id   a0c6303f8e3707d01ad038b1a3b55b3c
#
_cell.length_a   1.000
_cell.length_b   1.000
_cell.length_c   1.000
_cell.angle_alpha   90.00
_cell.angle_beta   90.00
_cell.angle_gamma   90.00
#
_symmetry.space_group_name_H-M   'P 1'
#
loop_
_entity.id
_entity.type
_entity.pdbx_description
1 polymer ?
#
loop_
_entity_poly.entity_id
_entity_poly.type
_entity_poly.pdbx_seq_one_letter_code
_entity_poly.pdbx_strand_id
1 'polypeptide(L)'
;MSTTGRTPAVAAAEPTSLFLRACCRLPVERTPVWLMRQAGRYLPEYRALRKKHAILDIIRAPELAAEVTLQPIRAFGFDAAIIFADILPPLVGMGLELAFTDGDGPRITNRITGPRDVDRLGDRKSVV
;
A
#
# COMPACT_ATOMS: atom_id res chain seq x y z
N MET A 1 45.27 -1.01 -22.53
CA MET A 1 45.09 -0.12 -21.37
C MET A 1 43.69 0.44 -21.47
N SER A 2 42.71 -0.18 -20.80
CA SER A 2 41.30 0.24 -20.80
C SER A 2 41.00 0.94 -19.47
N THR A 3 40.79 2.24 -19.52
CA THR A 3 40.35 3.06 -18.38
C THR A 3 38.85 2.92 -18.25
N THR A 4 38.41 2.14 -17.26
CA THR A 4 37.00 2.04 -16.86
C THR A 4 36.61 3.36 -16.19
N GLY A 5 35.88 4.20 -16.91
CA GLY A 5 35.27 5.43 -16.38
C GLY A 5 34.21 5.09 -15.34
N ARG A 6 34.53 5.26 -14.07
CA ARG A 6 33.58 5.19 -12.95
C ARG A 6 32.75 6.49 -12.99
N THR A 7 31.49 6.38 -13.38
CA THR A 7 30.51 7.48 -13.26
C THR A 7 30.47 7.92 -11.79
N PRO A 8 30.64 9.22 -11.48
CA PRO A 8 30.54 9.68 -10.10
C PRO A 8 29.12 9.44 -9.60
N ALA A 9 29.00 8.76 -8.47
CA ALA A 9 27.73 8.61 -7.76
C ALA A 9 27.22 10.01 -7.41
N VAL A 10 26.04 10.36 -7.91
CA VAL A 10 25.33 11.56 -7.48
C VAL A 10 25.15 11.43 -5.98
N ALA A 11 25.74 12.33 -5.21
CA ALA A 11 25.55 12.40 -3.78
C ALA A 11 24.04 12.61 -3.53
N ALA A 12 23.35 11.60 -3.02
CA ALA A 12 21.95 11.71 -2.66
C ALA A 12 21.83 12.77 -1.56
N ALA A 13 20.98 13.76 -1.77
CA ALA A 13 20.69 14.77 -0.76
C ALA A 13 20.27 14.09 0.55
N GLU A 14 20.73 14.59 1.69
CA GLU A 14 20.35 14.02 2.98
C GLU A 14 18.82 14.08 3.17
N PRO A 15 18.21 13.01 3.69
CA PRO A 15 16.77 12.96 3.88
C PRO A 15 16.33 14.01 4.90
N THR A 16 15.31 14.80 4.55
CA THR A 16 14.78 15.89 5.37
C THR A 16 13.70 15.43 6.34
N SER A 17 12.96 14.34 6.02
CA SER A 17 11.90 13.86 6.90
C SER A 17 12.45 13.09 8.09
N LEU A 18 11.81 13.27 9.26
CA LEU A 18 12.15 12.60 10.50
C LEU A 18 12.24 11.07 10.33
N PHE A 19 11.26 10.50 9.65
CA PHE A 19 11.21 9.06 9.39
C PHE A 19 12.39 8.56 8.54
N LEU A 20 12.69 9.24 7.44
CA LEU A 20 13.80 8.86 6.56
C LEU A 20 15.17 9.03 7.25
N ARG A 21 15.33 10.08 8.04
CA ARG A 21 16.55 10.28 8.85
C ARG A 21 16.76 9.12 9.81
N ALA A 22 15.70 8.70 10.51
CA ALA A 22 15.75 7.55 11.40
C ALA A 22 16.11 6.26 10.68
N CYS A 23 15.53 6.01 9.48
CA CYS A 23 15.87 4.86 8.64
C CYS A 23 17.36 4.86 8.23
N CYS A 24 17.93 6.04 7.99
CA CYS A 24 19.35 6.22 7.66
C CYS A 24 20.26 6.24 8.90
N ARG A 25 19.72 6.02 10.10
CA ARG A 25 20.45 6.09 11.39
C ARG A 25 21.08 7.47 11.64
N LEU A 26 20.50 8.51 11.11
CA LEU A 26 20.88 9.89 11.38
C LEU A 26 20.25 10.36 12.71
N PRO A 27 20.84 11.36 13.38
CA PRO A 27 20.24 11.93 14.59
C PRO A 27 18.83 12.46 14.32
N VAL A 28 17.91 12.14 15.20
CA VAL A 28 16.51 12.60 15.16
C VAL A 28 16.12 13.17 16.53
N GLU A 29 15.27 14.19 16.52
CA GLU A 29 14.82 14.89 17.72
C GLU A 29 13.81 14.08 18.54
N ARG A 30 13.15 13.11 17.93
CA ARG A 30 12.22 12.17 18.56
C ARG A 30 12.04 10.91 17.71
N THR A 31 11.49 9.86 18.27
CA THR A 31 11.13 8.65 17.51
C THR A 31 9.99 8.97 16.55
N PRO A 32 10.13 8.67 15.23
CA PRO A 32 9.03 8.81 14.29
C PRO A 32 7.91 7.81 14.59
N VAL A 33 6.68 8.23 14.37
CA VAL A 33 5.48 7.45 14.68
C VAL A 33 4.68 7.13 13.43
N TRP A 34 4.35 5.87 13.29
CA TRP A 34 3.32 5.34 12.39
C TRP A 34 2.39 4.43 13.19
N LEU A 35 1.09 4.52 12.95
CA LEU A 35 0.10 3.66 13.61
C LEU A 35 -0.53 2.71 12.61
N MET A 36 -0.54 1.43 12.94
CA MET A 36 -1.24 0.41 12.14
C MET A 36 -2.73 0.76 12.05
N ARG A 37 -3.30 0.64 10.84
CA ARG A 37 -4.69 0.98 10.55
C ARG A 37 -5.06 2.44 10.81
N GLN A 38 -4.08 3.34 10.68
CA GLN A 38 -4.32 4.78 10.80
C GLN A 38 -5.35 5.32 9.78
N ALA A 39 -5.48 4.72 8.59
CA ALA A 39 -6.61 4.97 7.68
C ALA A 39 -7.75 4.00 8.00
N GLY A 40 -8.99 4.51 8.15
CA GLY A 40 -10.08 3.62 8.51
C GLY A 40 -11.42 4.27 8.81
N ARG A 41 -12.37 3.43 9.18
CA ARG A 41 -13.79 3.79 9.38
C ARG A 41 -14.06 4.79 10.50
N TYR A 42 -13.11 5.08 11.36
CA TYR A 42 -13.23 6.11 12.39
C TYR A 42 -13.14 7.53 11.81
N LEU A 43 -12.50 7.69 10.64
CA LEU A 43 -12.43 8.99 9.95
C LEU A 43 -13.72 9.26 9.17
N PRO A 44 -14.38 10.41 9.37
CA PRO A 44 -15.59 10.76 8.63
C PRO A 44 -15.35 10.91 7.13
N GLU A 45 -14.20 11.43 6.72
CA GLU A 45 -13.76 11.56 5.32
C GLU A 45 -13.66 10.19 4.64
N TYR A 46 -13.08 9.22 5.31
CA TYR A 46 -13.03 7.84 4.80
C TYR A 46 -14.43 7.26 4.63
N ARG A 47 -15.32 7.45 5.63
CA ARG A 47 -16.70 6.98 5.51
C ARG A 47 -17.45 7.62 4.35
N ALA A 48 -17.20 8.92 4.08
CA ALA A 48 -17.80 9.61 2.94
C ALA A 48 -17.36 9.02 1.60
N LEU A 49 -16.07 8.68 1.45
CA LEU A 49 -15.56 7.99 0.27
C LEU A 49 -16.15 6.57 0.13
N ARG A 50 -16.25 5.82 1.22
CA ARG A 50 -16.82 4.46 1.23
C ARG A 50 -18.30 4.38 0.88
N LYS A 51 -19.06 5.48 1.06
CA LYS A 51 -20.45 5.57 0.58
C LYS A 51 -20.57 5.64 -0.94
N LYS A 52 -19.51 6.10 -1.62
CA LYS A 52 -19.50 6.32 -3.08
C LYS A 52 -18.74 5.25 -3.83
N HIS A 53 -17.75 4.60 -3.20
CA HIS A 53 -16.81 3.70 -3.84
C HIS A 53 -16.69 2.39 -3.05
N ALA A 54 -16.66 1.26 -3.75
CA ALA A 54 -16.29 -0.01 -3.16
C ALA A 54 -14.81 0.00 -2.74
N ILE A 55 -14.42 -0.89 -1.82
CA ILE A 55 -13.03 -0.91 -1.33
C ILE A 55 -12.02 -1.19 -2.44
N LEU A 56 -12.36 -2.10 -3.36
CA LEU A 56 -11.50 -2.42 -4.50
C LEU A 56 -11.36 -1.25 -5.47
N ASP A 57 -12.41 -0.45 -5.65
CA ASP A 57 -12.36 0.73 -6.51
C ASP A 57 -11.43 1.80 -5.93
N ILE A 58 -11.46 1.98 -4.60
CA ILE A 58 -10.54 2.90 -3.91
C ILE A 58 -9.09 2.43 -4.08
N ILE A 59 -8.83 1.13 -3.93
CA ILE A 59 -7.48 0.56 -4.05
C ILE A 59 -6.95 0.66 -5.48
N ARG A 60 -7.81 0.48 -6.48
CA ARG A 60 -7.45 0.53 -7.90
C ARG A 60 -7.32 1.94 -8.48
N ALA A 61 -7.87 2.93 -7.82
CA ALA A 61 -7.78 4.33 -8.23
C ALA A 61 -6.67 5.02 -7.45
N PRO A 62 -5.51 5.33 -8.06
CA PRO A 62 -4.36 5.90 -7.36
C PRO A 62 -4.69 7.17 -6.59
N GLU A 63 -5.56 8.02 -7.13
CA GLU A 63 -5.98 9.28 -6.52
C GLU A 63 -6.78 9.02 -5.22
N LEU A 64 -7.68 8.03 -5.25
CA LEU A 64 -8.49 7.67 -4.07
C LEU A 64 -7.64 6.97 -3.02
N ALA A 65 -6.74 6.07 -3.43
CA ALA A 65 -5.81 5.41 -2.52
C ALA A 65 -4.88 6.42 -1.84
N ALA A 66 -4.33 7.38 -2.60
CA ALA A 66 -3.51 8.45 -2.06
C ALA A 66 -4.31 9.34 -1.09
N GLU A 67 -5.52 9.74 -1.46
CA GLU A 67 -6.39 10.54 -0.59
C GLU A 67 -6.65 9.85 0.75
N VAL A 68 -7.07 8.58 0.73
CA VAL A 68 -7.31 7.79 1.95
C VAL A 68 -6.04 7.64 2.78
N THR A 69 -4.89 7.48 2.14
CA THR A 69 -3.59 7.39 2.82
C THR A 69 -3.25 8.68 3.55
N LEU A 70 -3.55 9.84 2.96
CA LEU A 70 -3.18 11.14 3.49
C LEU A 70 -4.15 11.67 4.56
N GLN A 71 -5.38 11.20 4.62
CA GLN A 71 -6.37 11.65 5.61
C GLN A 71 -5.86 11.57 7.05
N PRO A 72 -5.34 10.44 7.55
CA PRO A 72 -4.80 10.38 8.91
C PRO A 72 -3.54 11.21 9.10
N ILE A 73 -2.71 11.39 8.07
CA ILE A 73 -1.53 12.26 8.13
C ILE A 73 -1.96 13.71 8.38
N ARG A 74 -2.96 14.21 7.65
CA ARG A 74 -3.49 15.56 7.82
C ARG A 74 -4.19 15.74 9.17
N ALA A 75 -4.90 14.71 9.65
CA ALA A 75 -5.64 14.78 10.90
C ALA A 75 -4.75 14.71 12.15
N PHE A 76 -3.67 13.94 12.12
CA PHE A 76 -2.90 13.59 13.32
C PHE A 76 -1.39 13.90 13.23
N GLY A 77 -0.86 14.22 12.05
CA GLY A 77 0.55 14.55 11.88
C GLY A 77 1.49 13.35 12.08
N PHE A 78 1.10 12.14 11.67
CA PHE A 78 1.99 10.98 11.71
C PHE A 78 3.19 11.17 10.78
N ASP A 79 4.31 10.56 11.13
CA ASP A 79 5.59 10.74 10.44
C ASP A 79 5.75 9.84 9.21
N ALA A 80 4.89 8.82 9.07
CA ALA A 80 4.93 7.89 7.96
C ALA A 80 3.52 7.43 7.58
N ALA A 81 3.36 7.02 6.33
CA ALA A 81 2.15 6.43 5.79
C ALA A 81 2.48 5.21 4.94
N ILE A 82 1.56 4.26 4.91
CA ILE A 82 1.55 3.14 3.95
C ILE A 82 0.39 3.37 3.01
N ILE A 83 0.62 3.22 1.71
CA ILE A 83 -0.43 3.37 0.69
C ILE A 83 -1.62 2.49 1.06
N PHE A 84 -2.82 3.10 1.04
CA PHE A 84 -4.05 2.39 1.35
C PHE A 84 -4.28 1.27 0.34
N ALA A 85 -4.21 0.04 0.82
CA ALA A 85 -4.38 -1.18 0.04
C ALA A 85 -4.93 -2.31 0.93
N ASP A 86 -5.19 -3.45 0.32
CA ASP A 86 -5.45 -4.73 0.97
C ASP A 86 -4.38 -5.74 0.54
N ILE A 87 -4.24 -6.82 1.27
CA ILE A 87 -3.31 -7.92 0.93
C ILE A 87 -3.84 -8.82 -0.20
N LEU A 88 -5.12 -8.69 -0.55
CA LEU A 88 -5.82 -9.56 -1.50
C LEU A 88 -5.71 -9.14 -2.99
N PRO A 89 -5.47 -7.89 -3.38
CA PRO A 89 -5.37 -7.52 -4.80
C PRO A 89 -4.42 -8.38 -5.63
N PRO A 90 -3.25 -8.82 -5.14
CA PRO A 90 -2.38 -9.73 -5.87
C PRO A 90 -3.05 -11.05 -6.27
N LEU A 91 -3.99 -11.54 -5.47
CA LEU A 91 -4.73 -12.78 -5.76
C LEU A 91 -5.61 -12.64 -7.00
N VAL A 92 -6.18 -11.44 -7.21
CA VAL A 92 -6.97 -11.15 -8.42
C VAL A 92 -6.07 -11.20 -9.66
N GLY A 93 -4.84 -10.65 -9.57
CA GLY A 93 -3.85 -10.74 -10.64
C GLY A 93 -3.39 -12.16 -10.95
N MET A 94 -3.45 -13.04 -9.96
CA MET A 94 -3.17 -14.47 -10.12
C MET A 94 -4.35 -15.26 -10.71
N GLY A 95 -5.50 -14.62 -10.96
CA GLY A 95 -6.69 -15.27 -11.50
C GLY A 95 -7.67 -15.79 -10.45
N LEU A 96 -7.51 -15.40 -9.19
CA LEU A 96 -8.48 -15.72 -8.16
C LEU A 96 -9.64 -14.70 -8.17
N GLU A 97 -10.85 -15.21 -8.04
CA GLU A 97 -12.06 -14.40 -7.99
C GLU A 97 -12.36 -13.98 -6.55
N LEU A 98 -12.30 -12.67 -6.30
CA LEU A 98 -12.51 -12.07 -5.00
C LEU A 98 -13.87 -11.36 -4.95
N ALA A 99 -14.76 -11.83 -4.08
CA ALA A 99 -16.03 -11.19 -3.79
C ALA A 99 -16.02 -10.59 -2.39
N PHE A 100 -16.60 -9.40 -2.25
CA PHE A 100 -16.87 -8.76 -0.97
C PHE A 100 -18.37 -8.74 -0.73
N THR A 101 -18.83 -9.45 0.29
CA THR A 101 -20.22 -9.41 0.77
C THR A 101 -20.31 -8.54 2.00
N ASP A 102 -21.36 -7.74 2.08
CA ASP A 102 -21.60 -6.89 3.25
C ASP A 102 -21.81 -7.78 4.49
N GLY A 103 -20.94 -7.60 5.49
CA GLY A 103 -20.97 -8.32 6.76
C GLY A 103 -20.01 -9.50 6.88
N ASP A 104 -19.71 -10.24 5.81
CA ASP A 104 -18.92 -11.49 5.87
C ASP A 104 -17.43 -11.34 5.50
N GLY A 105 -17.01 -10.16 5.07
CA GLY A 105 -15.64 -9.93 4.60
C GLY A 105 -15.35 -10.53 3.21
N PRO A 106 -14.07 -10.62 2.81
CA PRO A 106 -13.68 -11.10 1.49
C PRO A 106 -13.86 -12.62 1.37
N ARG A 107 -14.39 -13.07 0.23
CA ARG A 107 -14.53 -14.49 -0.13
C ARG A 107 -13.85 -14.77 -1.46
N ILE A 108 -13.08 -15.86 -1.53
CA ILE A 108 -12.52 -16.39 -2.78
C ILE A 108 -13.49 -17.45 -3.29
N THR A 109 -14.08 -17.24 -4.48
CA THR A 109 -15.11 -18.12 -5.04
C THR A 109 -14.51 -19.31 -5.76
N ASN A 110 -13.38 -19.16 -6.46
CA ASN A 110 -12.65 -20.21 -7.15
C ASN A 110 -11.45 -20.71 -6.33
N ARG A 111 -11.72 -21.34 -5.19
CA ARG A 111 -10.70 -21.77 -4.23
C ARG A 111 -9.70 -22.75 -4.86
N ILE A 112 -8.46 -22.70 -4.38
CA ILE A 112 -7.46 -23.73 -4.65
C ILE A 112 -7.77 -24.96 -3.79
N THR A 113 -8.05 -26.09 -4.42
CA THR A 113 -8.41 -27.35 -3.76
C THR A 113 -7.42 -28.48 -4.04
N GLY A 114 -6.54 -28.29 -5.02
CA GLY A 114 -5.54 -29.27 -5.38
C GLY A 114 -4.44 -28.73 -6.28
N PRO A 115 -3.41 -29.56 -6.58
CA PRO A 115 -2.26 -29.14 -7.38
C PRO A 115 -2.61 -28.54 -8.75
N ARG A 116 -3.61 -29.08 -9.44
CA ARG A 116 -4.08 -28.58 -10.75
C ARG A 116 -4.61 -27.13 -10.69
N ASP A 117 -5.10 -26.70 -9.53
CA ASP A 117 -5.58 -25.33 -9.34
C ASP A 117 -4.39 -24.37 -9.22
N VAL A 118 -3.27 -24.85 -8.66
CA VAL A 118 -2.01 -24.07 -8.60
C VAL A 118 -1.45 -23.82 -10.00
N ASP A 119 -1.49 -24.83 -10.88
CA ASP A 119 -1.00 -24.73 -12.26
C ASP A 119 -1.78 -23.69 -13.11
N ARG A 120 -3.00 -23.36 -12.69
CA ARG A 120 -3.85 -22.35 -13.33
C ARG A 120 -3.59 -20.92 -12.85
N LEU A 121 -2.80 -20.74 -11.81
CA LEU A 121 -2.49 -19.40 -11.31
C LEU A 121 -1.60 -18.66 -12.31
N GLY A 122 -2.03 -17.47 -12.70
CA GLY A 122 -1.24 -16.57 -13.52
C GLY A 122 -0.04 -15.99 -12.78
N ASP A 123 0.95 -15.55 -13.55
CA ASP A 123 2.05 -14.77 -13.00
C ASP A 123 1.50 -13.46 -12.39
N ARG A 124 2.07 -13.06 -11.25
CA ARG A 124 1.70 -11.89 -10.45
C ARG A 124 1.92 -10.53 -11.15
N LYS A 125 1.83 -10.45 -12.45
CA LYS A 125 1.94 -9.17 -13.14
C LYS A 125 0.79 -8.28 -12.73
N SER A 126 1.14 -7.44 -11.78
CA SER A 126 0.46 -6.24 -11.26
C SER A 126 -0.97 -5.98 -11.75
N VAL A 127 -1.88 -5.98 -10.82
CA VAL A 127 -3.23 -5.42 -10.90
C VAL A 127 -3.19 -3.95 -10.40
N VAL A 128 -2.15 -3.22 -10.79
CA VAL A 128 -2.04 -1.79 -10.50
C VAL A 128 -1.81 -1.05 -11.81
#